data_a0438f2cf4a2e688c190cb60c8993ed7
#
_entry.id   a0438f2cf4a2e688c190cb60c8993ed7
#
_cell.length_a   1.000
_cell.length_b   1.000
_cell.length_c   1.000
_cell.angle_alpha   90.00
_cell.angle_beta   90.00
_cell.angle_gamma   90.00
#
_symmetry.space_group_name_H-M   'P 1'
#
loop_
_entity.id
_entity.type
_entity.pdbx_description
1 polymer ?
#
loop_
_entity_poly.entity_id
_entity_poly.type
_entity_poly.pdbx_seq_one_letter_code
_entity_poly.pdbx_strand_id
1 'polypeptide(L)'
;MARERKKKSRQTKTTGRWWIGIAAVTIGALVIWAALRMPIHETAPPSELHPPATVSPPMESRRLDLGSYGVTITDSAGRNRFLTIHPVAEILGKGNWSSLRAVQPEMDAAIENPFMAFPDLARVPDSIAARDQLKSIILHSIAPVLARANPGWRITDIHLQVAVKAMPVH
;
A
#
# COMPACT_ATOMS: atom_id res chain seq x y z
N MET A 1 -8.85 -65.08 7.04
CA MET A 1 -8.23 -64.75 5.73
C MET A 1 -7.77 -63.29 5.75
N ALA A 2 -6.49 -63.07 6.03
CA ALA A 2 -5.87 -61.74 6.11
C ALA A 2 -5.20 -61.41 4.78
N ARG A 3 -5.53 -60.28 4.19
CA ARG A 3 -4.87 -59.74 3.00
C ARG A 3 -3.86 -58.65 3.41
N GLU A 4 -2.59 -59.03 3.44
CA GLU A 4 -1.44 -58.11 3.48
C GLU A 4 -1.42 -57.22 2.22
N ARG A 5 -1.48 -55.91 2.43
CA ARG A 5 -1.20 -54.90 1.37
C ARG A 5 0.25 -54.47 1.48
N LYS A 6 1.05 -54.96 0.57
CA LYS A 6 2.46 -54.60 0.34
C LYS A 6 2.61 -53.12 -0.06
N LYS A 7 3.13 -52.30 0.83
CA LYS A 7 3.48 -50.88 0.57
C LYS A 7 4.77 -50.81 -0.26
N LYS A 8 4.64 -50.50 -1.53
CA LYS A 8 5.77 -50.27 -2.46
C LYS A 8 6.30 -48.84 -2.25
N SER A 9 7.47 -48.69 -1.58
CA SER A 9 8.18 -47.44 -1.43
C SER A 9 8.74 -47.02 -2.80
N ARG A 10 8.30 -45.87 -3.32
CA ARG A 10 8.94 -45.22 -4.47
C ARG A 10 10.11 -44.38 -3.95
N GLN A 11 11.32 -44.90 -4.12
CA GLN A 11 12.55 -44.11 -4.04
C GLN A 11 12.58 -43.16 -5.24
N THR A 12 12.42 -41.88 -5.01
CA THR A 12 12.68 -40.84 -6.01
C THR A 12 14.18 -40.52 -6.00
N LYS A 13 14.86 -40.89 -7.09
CA LYS A 13 16.26 -40.54 -7.37
C LYS A 13 16.40 -39.02 -7.55
N THR A 14 16.90 -38.30 -6.58
CA THR A 14 17.25 -36.87 -6.63
C THR A 14 18.75 -36.67 -6.95
N THR A 15 19.24 -37.20 -8.06
CA THR A 15 20.65 -37.08 -8.43
C THR A 15 20.93 -36.12 -9.61
N GLY A 16 19.92 -35.39 -10.09
CA GLY A 16 20.09 -34.53 -11.31
C GLY A 16 20.28 -33.03 -11.08
N ARG A 17 20.06 -32.51 -9.85
CA ARG A 17 20.03 -31.04 -9.66
C ARG A 17 21.34 -30.39 -9.20
N TRP A 18 22.32 -31.16 -8.78
CA TRP A 18 23.60 -30.61 -8.29
C TRP A 18 24.53 -30.16 -9.42
N TRP A 19 24.45 -30.76 -10.60
CA TRP A 19 25.32 -30.43 -11.74
C TRP A 19 24.98 -29.09 -12.40
N ILE A 20 23.75 -28.62 -12.31
CA ILE A 20 23.31 -27.34 -12.87
C ILE A 20 23.86 -26.15 -12.04
N GLY A 21 24.02 -26.30 -10.73
CA GLY A 21 24.57 -25.27 -9.86
C GLY A 21 26.06 -25.00 -10.09
N ILE A 22 26.85 -26.05 -10.40
CA ILE A 22 28.30 -25.92 -10.60
C ILE A 22 28.61 -25.26 -11.96
N ALA A 23 27.83 -25.53 -13.01
CA ALA A 23 28.00 -24.91 -14.31
C ALA A 23 27.72 -23.40 -14.31
N ALA A 24 26.76 -22.94 -13.50
CA ALA A 24 26.41 -21.51 -13.40
C ALA A 24 27.50 -20.68 -12.72
N VAL A 25 28.18 -21.24 -11.69
CA VAL A 25 29.24 -20.55 -10.96
C VAL A 25 30.51 -20.40 -11.81
N THR A 26 30.85 -21.40 -12.64
CA THR A 26 32.06 -21.36 -13.50
C THR A 26 31.91 -20.35 -14.63
N ILE A 27 30.72 -20.19 -15.23
CA ILE A 27 30.48 -19.19 -16.27
C ILE A 27 30.53 -17.76 -15.69
N GLY A 28 30.00 -17.53 -14.52
CA GLY A 28 30.05 -16.23 -13.84
C GLY A 28 31.49 -15.78 -13.53
N ALA A 29 32.35 -16.68 -13.08
CA ALA A 29 33.77 -16.39 -12.77
C ALA A 29 34.57 -16.03 -14.03
N LEU A 30 34.27 -16.66 -15.16
CA LEU A 30 35.00 -16.45 -16.41
C LEU A 30 34.66 -15.10 -17.04
N VAL A 31 33.42 -14.65 -16.93
CA VAL A 31 32.97 -13.31 -17.40
C VAL A 31 33.62 -12.19 -16.57
N ILE A 32 33.73 -12.36 -15.25
CA ILE A 32 34.35 -11.36 -14.38
C ILE A 32 35.86 -11.28 -14.67
N TRP A 33 36.51 -12.42 -14.91
CA TRP A 33 37.96 -12.44 -15.21
C TRP A 33 38.29 -11.81 -16.57
N ALA A 34 37.42 -11.97 -17.58
CA ALA A 34 37.57 -11.33 -18.88
C ALA A 34 37.39 -9.81 -18.82
N ALA A 35 36.46 -9.33 -17.99
CA ALA A 35 36.21 -7.90 -17.80
C ALA A 35 37.38 -7.18 -17.08
N LEU A 36 38.12 -7.87 -16.22
CA LEU A 36 39.29 -7.32 -15.49
C LEU A 36 40.57 -7.24 -16.33
N ARG A 37 40.63 -7.85 -17.52
CA ARG A 37 41.80 -7.88 -18.39
C ARG A 37 41.75 -7.01 -19.63
N MET A 38 40.66 -6.23 -19.83
CA MET A 38 40.63 -5.27 -20.92
C MET A 38 41.60 -4.13 -20.63
N PRO A 39 42.60 -3.87 -21.49
CA PRO A 39 43.46 -2.70 -21.32
C PRO A 39 42.58 -1.48 -21.48
N ILE A 40 42.64 -0.59 -20.48
CA ILE A 40 41.99 0.72 -20.53
C ILE A 40 42.72 1.52 -21.61
N HIS A 41 42.17 1.54 -22.83
CA HIS A 41 42.57 2.55 -23.80
C HIS A 41 42.05 3.87 -23.29
N GLU A 42 42.95 4.66 -22.75
CA GLU A 42 42.74 6.04 -22.36
C GLU A 42 42.57 6.88 -23.66
N THR A 43 41.34 6.82 -24.21
CA THR A 43 40.90 7.72 -25.26
C THR A 43 40.35 8.94 -24.53
N ALA A 44 41.02 10.10 -24.79
CA ALA A 44 40.59 11.40 -24.26
C ALA A 44 39.06 11.57 -24.49
N PRO A 45 38.30 12.05 -23.48
CA PRO A 45 36.86 12.13 -23.62
C PRO A 45 36.49 13.16 -24.70
N PRO A 46 35.69 12.79 -25.72
CA PRO A 46 34.93 13.75 -26.47
C PRO A 46 34.07 14.48 -25.45
N SER A 47 34.01 15.82 -25.54
CA SER A 47 33.12 16.65 -24.75
C SER A 47 31.71 16.10 -24.82
N GLU A 48 31.35 15.26 -23.83
CA GLU A 48 30.00 14.75 -23.70
C GLU A 48 29.08 15.98 -23.50
N LEU A 49 28.32 16.29 -24.55
CA LEU A 49 27.04 16.94 -24.37
C LEU A 49 26.28 16.07 -23.37
N HIS A 50 26.33 16.45 -22.08
CA HIS A 50 25.50 15.86 -21.05
C HIS A 50 24.07 15.95 -21.58
N PRO A 51 23.38 14.79 -21.81
CA PRO A 51 21.97 14.85 -22.07
C PRO A 51 21.36 15.66 -20.92
N PRO A 52 20.44 16.60 -21.18
CA PRO A 52 19.85 17.40 -20.12
C PRO A 52 19.39 16.44 -19.05
N ALA A 53 19.90 16.62 -17.83
CA ALA A 53 19.54 15.80 -16.68
C ALA A 53 18.00 15.74 -16.67
N THR A 54 17.45 14.55 -16.88
CA THR A 54 16.00 14.36 -16.87
C THR A 54 15.58 14.68 -15.44
N VAL A 55 15.23 15.93 -15.19
CA VAL A 55 14.76 16.40 -13.89
C VAL A 55 13.50 15.60 -13.63
N SER A 56 13.62 14.59 -12.79
CA SER A 56 12.46 13.83 -12.36
C SER A 56 11.46 14.81 -11.76
N PRO A 57 10.21 14.84 -12.22
CA PRO A 57 9.22 15.77 -11.69
C PRO A 57 9.20 15.67 -10.15
N PRO A 58 9.13 16.83 -9.47
CA PRO A 58 9.11 16.84 -8.00
C PRO A 58 7.95 16.01 -7.47
N MET A 59 8.15 15.35 -6.33
CA MET A 59 7.04 14.73 -5.61
C MET A 59 6.13 15.83 -5.08
N GLU A 60 4.85 15.76 -5.42
CA GLU A 60 3.84 16.68 -4.93
C GLU A 60 3.02 16.02 -3.84
N SER A 61 2.68 16.77 -2.78
CA SER A 61 1.69 16.38 -1.78
C SER A 61 0.37 17.07 -2.07
N ARG A 62 -0.72 16.31 -2.02
CA ARG A 62 -2.08 16.83 -2.19
C ARG A 62 -3.03 16.24 -1.16
N ARG A 63 -4.01 17.03 -0.78
CA ARG A 63 -5.11 16.60 0.08
C ARG A 63 -6.30 16.18 -0.75
N LEU A 64 -6.84 15.02 -0.43
CA LEU A 64 -8.04 14.47 -1.03
C LEU A 64 -9.11 14.34 0.06
N ASP A 65 -10.24 14.97 -0.20
CA ASP A 65 -11.45 14.80 0.58
C ASP A 65 -12.09 13.44 0.26
N LEU A 66 -12.30 12.62 1.29
CA LEU A 66 -12.86 11.27 1.18
C LEU A 66 -14.37 11.24 1.53
N GLY A 67 -15.04 12.40 1.49
CA GLY A 67 -16.45 12.49 1.79
C GLY A 67 -16.76 12.68 3.27
N SER A 68 -18.04 12.52 3.63
CA SER A 68 -18.53 12.71 4.98
C SER A 68 -19.42 11.55 5.40
N TYR A 69 -19.11 10.94 6.52
CA TYR A 69 -19.79 9.76 7.06
C TYR A 69 -20.52 10.15 8.34
N GLY A 70 -21.83 9.90 8.36
CA GLY A 70 -22.68 10.24 9.50
C GLY A 70 -23.31 9.00 10.13
N VAL A 71 -23.31 8.92 11.44
CA VAL A 71 -23.92 7.81 12.18
C VAL A 71 -24.52 8.30 13.50
N THR A 72 -25.61 7.68 13.92
CA THR A 72 -26.15 7.90 15.26
C THR A 72 -25.39 7.02 16.26
N ILE A 73 -24.83 7.62 17.30
CA ILE A 73 -24.14 6.94 18.39
C ILE A 73 -24.89 7.17 19.69
N THR A 74 -24.72 6.25 20.65
CA THR A 74 -25.18 6.44 22.03
C THR A 74 -23.96 6.74 22.90
N ASP A 75 -23.97 7.90 23.58
CA ASP A 75 -22.88 8.30 24.48
C ASP A 75 -22.92 7.49 25.79
N SER A 76 -21.87 7.64 26.61
CA SER A 76 -21.75 6.96 27.91
C SER A 76 -22.87 7.31 28.91
N ALA A 77 -23.62 8.39 28.66
CA ALA A 77 -24.78 8.78 29.44
C ALA A 77 -26.11 8.26 28.85
N GLY A 78 -26.08 7.39 27.85
CA GLY A 78 -27.26 6.81 27.22
C GLY A 78 -27.98 7.76 26.25
N ARG A 79 -27.39 8.89 25.86
CA ARG A 79 -28.01 9.90 24.99
C ARG A 79 -27.62 9.64 23.53
N ASN A 80 -28.61 9.72 22.65
CA ASN A 80 -28.35 9.64 21.20
C ASN A 80 -27.73 10.94 20.70
N ARG A 81 -26.67 10.81 19.93
CA ARG A 81 -25.96 11.90 19.26
C ARG A 81 -25.68 11.55 17.81
N PHE A 82 -25.62 12.55 16.97
CA PHE A 82 -25.22 12.38 15.58
C PHE A 82 -23.73 12.67 15.44
N LEU A 83 -22.95 11.65 15.09
CA LEU A 83 -21.51 11.74 14.85
C LEU A 83 -21.31 11.91 13.35
N THR A 84 -20.55 12.94 12.98
CA THR A 84 -20.08 13.13 11.60
C THR A 84 -18.57 13.04 11.59
N ILE A 85 -18.02 12.24 10.70
CA ILE A 85 -16.58 12.11 10.47
C ILE A 85 -16.29 12.44 9.02
N HIS A 86 -15.31 13.33 8.82
CA HIS A 86 -14.88 13.79 7.52
C HIS A 86 -13.38 13.48 7.38
N PRO A 87 -13.02 12.34 6.74
CA PRO A 87 -11.65 11.97 6.53
C PRO A 87 -11.06 12.71 5.32
N VAL A 88 -9.83 13.23 5.50
CA VAL A 88 -9.04 13.86 4.45
C VAL A 88 -7.73 13.12 4.35
N ALA A 89 -7.44 12.50 3.20
CA ALA A 89 -6.18 11.83 2.94
C ALA A 89 -5.14 12.81 2.41
N GLU A 90 -3.93 12.72 2.94
CA GLU A 90 -2.75 13.36 2.36
C GLU A 90 -2.02 12.35 1.47
N ILE A 91 -1.92 12.68 0.17
CA ILE A 91 -1.36 11.80 -0.86
C ILE A 91 -0.11 12.43 -1.43
N LEU A 92 0.99 11.68 -1.37
CA LEU A 92 2.27 12.05 -1.96
C LEU A 92 2.51 11.22 -3.22
N GLY A 93 2.95 11.87 -4.31
CA GLY A 93 3.30 11.11 -5.51
C GLY A 93 3.58 11.96 -6.74
N LYS A 94 3.82 11.25 -7.84
CA LYS A 94 4.06 11.82 -9.17
C LYS A 94 2.95 11.35 -10.10
N GLY A 95 2.52 12.20 -11.00
CA GLY A 95 1.59 11.80 -12.05
C GLY A 95 0.41 12.74 -12.25
N ASN A 96 -0.57 12.25 -13.02
CA ASN A 96 -1.74 13.03 -13.36
C ASN A 96 -2.80 12.98 -12.23
N TRP A 97 -2.90 14.06 -11.48
CA TRP A 97 -3.85 14.17 -10.37
C TRP A 97 -5.32 14.15 -10.81
N SER A 98 -5.62 14.34 -12.10
CA SER A 98 -7.02 14.22 -12.57
C SER A 98 -7.54 12.79 -12.47
N SER A 99 -6.67 11.78 -12.59
CA SER A 99 -7.05 10.38 -12.43
C SER A 99 -7.42 10.01 -10.99
N LEU A 100 -6.98 10.80 -9.99
CA LEU A 100 -7.37 10.61 -8.60
C LEU A 100 -8.89 10.81 -8.40
N ARG A 101 -9.48 11.79 -9.11
CA ARG A 101 -10.93 12.00 -9.07
C ARG A 101 -11.71 10.84 -9.67
N ALA A 102 -11.16 10.14 -10.65
CA ALA A 102 -11.83 9.00 -11.26
C ALA A 102 -11.95 7.81 -10.31
N VAL A 103 -11.02 7.64 -9.37
CA VAL A 103 -11.03 6.55 -8.38
C VAL A 103 -11.66 6.93 -7.05
N GLN A 104 -12.03 8.20 -6.88
CA GLN A 104 -12.69 8.67 -5.65
C GLN A 104 -13.93 7.86 -5.27
N PRO A 105 -14.88 7.54 -6.18
CA PRO A 105 -16.05 6.73 -5.82
C PRO A 105 -15.69 5.32 -5.32
N GLU A 106 -14.61 4.72 -5.84
CA GLU A 106 -14.13 3.43 -5.36
C GLU A 106 -13.54 3.54 -3.95
N MET A 107 -12.84 4.64 -3.65
CA MET A 107 -12.31 4.90 -2.31
C MET A 107 -13.43 5.14 -1.31
N ASP A 108 -14.45 5.92 -1.68
CA ASP A 108 -15.61 6.18 -0.83
C ASP A 108 -16.33 4.85 -0.49
N ALA A 109 -16.58 4.00 -1.49
CA ALA A 109 -17.18 2.67 -1.29
C ALA A 109 -16.28 1.75 -0.43
N ALA A 110 -14.96 1.85 -0.56
CA ALA A 110 -14.02 1.06 0.25
C ALA A 110 -14.01 1.48 1.73
N ILE A 111 -14.36 2.73 2.03
CA ILE A 111 -14.42 3.25 3.41
C ILE A 111 -15.74 2.91 4.09
N GLU A 112 -16.85 2.95 3.37
CA GLU A 112 -18.20 2.88 3.94
C GLU A 112 -18.40 1.64 4.82
N ASN A 113 -18.10 0.45 4.32
CA ASN A 113 -18.29 -0.79 5.06
C ASN A 113 -17.41 -0.90 6.31
N PRO A 114 -16.07 -0.68 6.25
CA PRO A 114 -15.22 -0.70 7.42
C PRO A 114 -15.59 0.36 8.45
N PHE A 115 -16.02 1.55 7.99
CA PHE A 115 -16.48 2.61 8.87
C PHE A 115 -17.72 2.20 9.66
N MET A 116 -18.75 1.67 8.98
CA MET A 116 -19.98 1.23 9.62
C MET A 116 -19.79 0.02 10.54
N ALA A 117 -18.79 -0.81 10.25
CA ALA A 117 -18.45 -1.99 11.07
C ALA A 117 -17.51 -1.65 12.24
N PHE A 118 -17.02 -0.42 12.36
CA PHE A 118 -16.08 -0.06 13.42
C PHE A 118 -16.77 -0.03 14.79
N PRO A 119 -16.36 -0.89 15.75
CA PRO A 119 -17.12 -1.09 17.01
C PRO A 119 -17.03 0.09 17.97
N ASP A 120 -15.95 0.87 17.89
CA ASP A 120 -15.64 1.95 18.81
C ASP A 120 -16.02 3.34 18.28
N LEU A 121 -16.96 3.44 17.32
CA LEU A 121 -17.39 4.74 16.76
C LEU A 121 -17.82 5.75 17.82
N ALA A 122 -18.53 5.30 18.84
CA ALA A 122 -18.97 6.16 19.95
C ALA A 122 -17.81 6.78 20.75
N ARG A 123 -16.62 6.16 20.71
CA ARG A 123 -15.42 6.63 21.41
C ARG A 123 -14.53 7.55 20.58
N VAL A 124 -14.74 7.60 19.27
CA VAL A 124 -13.93 8.41 18.33
C VAL A 124 -13.86 9.90 18.74
N PRO A 125 -14.94 10.56 19.21
CA PRO A 125 -14.86 11.95 19.63
C PRO A 125 -13.87 12.21 20.77
N ASP A 126 -13.78 11.28 21.72
CA ASP A 126 -13.11 11.49 22.99
C ASP A 126 -11.82 10.67 23.17
N SER A 127 -11.53 9.73 22.26
CA SER A 127 -10.39 8.80 22.34
C SER A 127 -9.43 8.94 21.17
N ILE A 128 -8.19 9.32 21.46
CA ILE A 128 -7.10 9.35 20.46
C ILE A 128 -6.88 7.95 19.89
N ALA A 129 -6.85 6.93 20.76
CA ALA A 129 -6.64 5.55 20.31
C ALA A 129 -7.73 5.06 19.34
N ALA A 130 -9.01 5.40 19.61
CA ALA A 130 -10.10 5.07 18.68
C ALA A 130 -9.97 5.81 17.34
N ARG A 131 -9.53 7.08 17.37
CA ARG A 131 -9.23 7.85 16.14
C ARG A 131 -8.11 7.21 15.33
N ASP A 132 -7.00 6.83 15.97
CA ASP A 132 -5.85 6.24 15.30
C ASP A 132 -6.19 4.86 14.71
N GLN A 133 -6.99 4.09 15.43
CA GLN A 133 -7.50 2.81 14.93
C GLN A 133 -8.40 3.00 13.70
N LEU A 134 -9.32 3.97 13.73
CA LEU A 134 -10.17 4.30 12.59
C LEU A 134 -9.36 4.79 11.39
N LYS A 135 -8.35 5.66 11.62
CA LYS A 135 -7.41 6.09 10.57
C LYS A 135 -6.72 4.89 9.91
N SER A 136 -6.22 3.95 10.72
CA SER A 136 -5.57 2.74 10.22
C SER A 136 -6.50 1.89 9.35
N ILE A 137 -7.75 1.73 9.77
CA ILE A 137 -8.77 0.99 8.99
C ILE A 137 -9.03 1.68 7.65
N ILE A 138 -9.26 2.99 7.65
CA ILE A 138 -9.48 3.78 6.43
C ILE A 138 -8.28 3.65 5.50
N LEU A 139 -7.06 3.83 6.02
CA LEU A 139 -5.82 3.72 5.25
C LEU A 139 -5.70 2.36 4.57
N HIS A 140 -5.92 1.27 5.31
CA HIS A 140 -5.85 -0.10 4.76
C HIS A 140 -6.93 -0.34 3.70
N SER A 141 -8.08 0.31 3.81
CA SER A 141 -9.17 0.16 2.85
C SER A 141 -8.90 0.87 1.53
N ILE A 142 -8.34 2.09 1.56
CA ILE A 142 -8.13 2.91 0.36
C ILE A 142 -6.76 2.71 -0.30
N ALA A 143 -5.74 2.26 0.44
CA ALA A 143 -4.40 2.07 -0.10
C ALA A 143 -4.36 1.13 -1.33
N PRO A 144 -5.06 -0.02 -1.35
CA PRO A 144 -5.07 -0.90 -2.53
C PRO A 144 -5.81 -0.27 -3.73
N VAL A 145 -6.84 0.56 -3.50
CA VAL A 145 -7.54 1.28 -4.56
C VAL A 145 -6.60 2.29 -5.20
N LEU A 146 -5.91 3.08 -4.38
CA LEU A 146 -4.94 4.08 -4.83
C LEU A 146 -3.77 3.44 -5.58
N ALA A 147 -3.22 2.34 -5.09
CA ALA A 147 -2.10 1.64 -5.70
C ALA A 147 -2.45 1.05 -7.09
N ARG A 148 -3.70 0.60 -7.29
CA ARG A 148 -4.19 0.17 -8.61
C ARG A 148 -4.31 1.33 -9.59
N ALA A 149 -4.73 2.49 -9.11
CA ALA A 149 -4.88 3.68 -9.95
C ALA A 149 -3.53 4.25 -10.37
N ASN A 150 -2.58 4.32 -9.44
CA ASN A 150 -1.21 4.76 -9.72
C ASN A 150 -0.25 4.23 -8.63
N PRO A 151 0.65 3.29 -8.95
CA PRO A 151 1.61 2.74 -8.00
C PRO A 151 2.64 3.76 -7.48
N GLY A 152 2.72 4.93 -8.11
CA GLY A 152 3.57 6.03 -7.66
C GLY A 152 2.94 6.92 -6.57
N TRP A 153 1.67 6.71 -6.23
CA TRP A 153 1.01 7.44 -5.17
C TRP A 153 1.07 6.69 -3.84
N ARG A 154 1.23 7.45 -2.77
CA ARG A 154 1.27 6.93 -1.39
C ARG A 154 0.45 7.84 -0.49
N ILE A 155 -0.32 7.24 0.41
CA ILE A 155 -0.99 7.97 1.48
C ILE A 155 0.04 8.16 2.59
N THR A 156 0.25 9.40 2.99
CA THR A 156 1.19 9.78 4.05
C THR A 156 0.48 9.95 5.39
N ASP A 157 -0.75 10.47 5.39
CA ASP A 157 -1.58 10.59 6.57
C ASP A 157 -3.08 10.64 6.23
N ILE A 158 -3.90 10.41 7.25
CA ILE A 158 -5.34 10.60 7.22
C ILE A 158 -5.74 11.51 8.38
N HIS A 159 -6.30 12.66 8.06
CA HIS A 159 -6.82 13.60 9.01
C HIS A 159 -8.32 13.37 9.21
N LEU A 160 -8.76 13.12 10.44
CA LEU A 160 -10.18 12.97 10.77
C LEU A 160 -10.70 14.27 11.39
N GLN A 161 -11.64 14.92 10.69
CA GLN A 161 -12.44 15.98 11.27
C GLN A 161 -13.69 15.35 11.89
N VAL A 162 -13.86 15.52 13.18
CA VAL A 162 -14.93 14.87 13.96
C VAL A 162 -15.86 15.93 14.51
N ALA A 163 -17.14 15.81 14.22
CA ALA A 163 -18.18 16.67 14.76
C ALA A 163 -19.27 15.83 15.43
N VAL A 164 -19.73 16.27 16.59
CA VAL A 164 -20.81 15.63 17.34
C VAL A 164 -21.93 16.62 17.56
N LYS A 165 -23.14 16.26 17.14
CA LYS A 165 -24.32 17.08 17.31
C LYS A 165 -25.32 16.37 18.23
N ALA A 166 -25.86 17.10 19.23
CA ALA A 166 -26.95 16.57 20.06
C ALA A 166 -28.20 16.36 19.18
N MET A 167 -28.86 15.22 19.37
CA MET A 167 -30.18 15.01 18.78
C MET A 167 -31.26 15.59 19.70
N PRO A 168 -32.28 16.31 19.15
CA PRO A 168 -33.39 16.76 19.97
C PRO A 168 -34.10 15.56 20.57
N VAL A 169 -34.38 15.64 21.87
CA VAL A 169 -35.25 14.66 22.56
C VAL A 169 -36.69 15.02 22.21
N HIS A 170 -37.37 14.15 21.49
CA HIS A 170 -38.79 14.27 21.21
C HIS A 170 -39.60 13.56 22.27
#